data_e207aa3c679dd54cb6614acc0566e56b
#
_entry.id   e207aa3c679dd54cb6614acc0566e56b
#
_cell.length_a   1.000
_cell.length_b   1.000
_cell.length_c   1.000
_cell.angle_alpha   90.00
_cell.angle_beta   90.00
_cell.angle_gamma   90.00
#
_symmetry.space_group_name_H-M   'P 1'
#
loop_
_entity.id
_entity.type
_entity.pdbx_description
1 polymer ?
#
loop_
_entity_poly.entity_id
_entity_poly.type
_entity_poly.pdbx_seq_one_letter_code
_entity_poly.pdbx_strand_id
1 'polypeptide(L)'
;NLLKLGNQVSIISYGMAVHWCLEVLENHPEIDADLIDLRTLVPLDSETIFTSVKKTGKVLIVHEDTLTAGFASDIAALIAENCFEYLDAPIKRLGSLDTPIPFTKLLEDQFMAKSKLEQVLIKLMNY
;
A
#
# COMPACT_ATOMS: atom_id res chain seq x y z
N ASN A 1 1.28 -8.22 10.01
CA ASN A 1 0.98 -9.52 9.41
C ASN A 1 1.22 -9.52 7.91
N LEU A 2 1.95 -10.52 7.48
CA LEU A 2 2.25 -10.71 6.07
C LEU A 2 1.17 -11.64 5.48
N LEU A 3 0.30 -11.09 4.63
CA LEU A 3 -0.83 -11.84 4.06
C LEU A 3 -0.49 -12.52 2.75
N LYS A 4 0.46 -11.98 1.99
CA LYS A 4 0.96 -12.57 0.76
C LYS A 4 2.45 -12.38 0.68
N LEU A 5 3.14 -13.30 0.01
CA LEU A 5 4.58 -13.24 -0.22
C LEU A 5 4.85 -13.00 -1.71
N GLY A 6 5.77 -12.10 -2.00
CA GLY A 6 6.19 -11.81 -3.36
C GLY A 6 7.50 -11.04 -3.39
N ASN A 7 8.03 -10.86 -4.60
CA ASN A 7 9.37 -10.28 -4.78
C ASN A 7 9.41 -8.99 -5.59
N GLN A 8 8.29 -8.54 -6.16
CA GLN A 8 8.28 -7.38 -7.05
C GLN A 8 7.91 -6.08 -6.37
N VAL A 9 7.00 -6.13 -5.40
CA VAL A 9 6.48 -4.93 -4.74
C VAL A 9 6.06 -5.26 -3.32
N SER A 10 6.27 -4.29 -2.41
CA SER A 10 5.77 -4.35 -1.04
C SER A 10 4.55 -3.44 -0.95
N ILE A 11 3.40 -3.99 -0.63
CA ILE A 11 2.18 -3.23 -0.39
C ILE A 11 1.94 -3.22 1.11
N ILE A 12 1.89 -2.03 1.69
CA ILE A 12 1.67 -1.83 3.11
C ILE A 12 0.32 -1.16 3.29
N SER A 13 -0.56 -1.78 4.05
CA SER A 13 -1.92 -1.29 4.19
C SER A 13 -2.51 -1.68 5.54
N TYR A 14 -3.63 -1.08 5.87
CA TYR A 14 -4.37 -1.37 7.10
C TYR A 14 -5.84 -1.05 6.91
N GLY A 15 -6.68 -1.66 7.75
CA GLY A 15 -8.12 -1.44 7.71
C GLY A 15 -8.76 -1.98 6.44
N MET A 16 -9.79 -1.29 5.96
CA MET A 16 -10.55 -1.69 4.79
C MET A 16 -9.70 -1.71 3.51
N ALA A 17 -8.68 -0.87 3.45
CA ALA A 17 -7.80 -0.81 2.27
C ALA A 17 -7.09 -2.14 2.00
N VAL A 18 -6.86 -2.96 3.03
CA VAL A 18 -6.28 -4.30 2.87
C VAL A 18 -7.15 -5.16 1.96
N HIS A 19 -8.47 -5.08 2.11
CA HIS A 19 -9.41 -5.86 1.29
C HIS A 19 -9.35 -5.42 -0.18
N TRP A 20 -9.20 -4.14 -0.44
CA TRP A 20 -9.04 -3.63 -1.81
C TRP A 20 -7.75 -4.15 -2.45
N CYS A 21 -6.67 -4.18 -1.66
CA CYS A 21 -5.40 -4.74 -2.15
C CYS A 21 -5.54 -6.22 -2.49
N LEU A 22 -6.20 -7.00 -1.64
CA LEU A 22 -6.43 -8.41 -1.89
C LEU A 22 -7.23 -8.63 -3.17
N GLU A 23 -8.30 -7.86 -3.40
CA GLU A 23 -9.10 -7.97 -4.61
C GLU A 23 -8.28 -7.64 -5.87
N VAL A 24 -7.52 -6.56 -5.83
CA VAL A 24 -6.71 -6.16 -6.98
C VAL A 24 -5.67 -7.23 -7.28
N LEU A 25 -5.02 -7.78 -6.26
CA LEU A 25 -4.01 -8.83 -6.46
C LEU A 25 -4.63 -10.13 -6.98
N GLU A 26 -5.87 -10.45 -6.60
CA GLU A 26 -6.57 -11.61 -7.15
C GLU A 26 -6.83 -11.44 -8.64
N ASN A 27 -7.12 -10.22 -9.08
CA ASN A 27 -7.38 -9.92 -10.50
C ASN A 27 -6.10 -9.76 -11.32
N HIS A 28 -4.95 -9.70 -10.66
CA HIS A 28 -3.65 -9.54 -11.31
C HIS A 28 -2.64 -10.55 -10.78
N PRO A 29 -2.82 -11.83 -11.09
CA PRO A 29 -1.92 -12.86 -10.57
C PRO A 29 -0.47 -12.72 -11.06
N GLU A 30 -0.24 -11.94 -12.10
CA GLU A 30 1.09 -11.62 -12.60
C GLU A 30 1.88 -10.68 -11.69
N ILE A 31 1.20 -9.97 -10.77
CA ILE A 31 1.87 -9.10 -9.81
C ILE A 31 2.30 -9.91 -8.61
N ASP A 32 3.61 -9.98 -8.40
CA ASP A 32 4.22 -10.75 -7.32
C ASP A 32 4.50 -9.85 -6.13
N ALA A 33 3.55 -9.74 -5.23
CA ALA A 33 3.56 -8.77 -4.14
C ALA A 33 3.68 -9.39 -2.75
N ASP A 34 4.47 -8.71 -1.89
CA ASP A 34 4.32 -8.85 -0.44
C ASP A 34 3.17 -7.95 -0.03
N LEU A 35 2.19 -8.47 0.68
CA LEU A 35 1.10 -7.66 1.25
C LEU A 35 1.19 -7.71 2.76
N ILE A 36 1.46 -6.56 3.35
CA ILE A 36 1.62 -6.40 4.80
C ILE A 36 0.40 -5.69 5.36
N ASP A 37 -0.31 -6.35 6.27
CA ASP A 37 -1.44 -5.78 6.99
C ASP A 37 -0.96 -5.25 8.35
N LEU A 38 -0.99 -3.95 8.53
CA LEU A 38 -0.62 -3.32 9.79
C LEU A 38 -1.83 -3.30 10.71
N ARG A 39 -2.15 -4.42 11.31
CA ARG A 39 -3.29 -4.54 12.24
C ARG A 39 -3.14 -3.65 13.45
N THR A 40 -1.92 -3.45 13.91
CA THR A 40 -1.61 -2.61 15.05
C THR A 40 -0.64 -1.53 14.59
N LEU A 41 -1.06 -0.28 14.71
CA LEU A 41 -0.22 0.84 14.30
C LEU A 41 0.82 1.21 15.37
N VAL A 42 0.58 0.82 16.62
CA VAL A 42 1.50 1.08 17.73
C VAL A 42 1.57 -0.18 18.59
N PRO A 43 2.74 -0.79 18.77
CA PRO A 43 4.00 -0.47 18.11
C PRO A 43 4.02 -0.88 16.64
N LEU A 44 4.71 -0.09 15.82
CA LEU A 44 4.86 -0.39 14.40
C LEU A 44 5.87 -1.52 14.20
N ASP A 45 5.52 -2.52 13.41
CA ASP A 45 6.42 -3.61 13.06
C ASP A 45 7.32 -3.18 11.90
N SER A 46 8.28 -2.33 12.21
CA SER A 46 9.18 -1.76 11.21
C SER A 46 10.12 -2.81 10.61
N GLU A 47 10.46 -3.83 11.37
CA GLU A 47 11.37 -4.88 10.90
C GLU A 47 10.76 -5.68 9.74
N THR A 48 9.48 -6.05 9.84
CA THR A 48 8.77 -6.72 8.76
C THR A 48 8.72 -5.83 7.52
N ILE A 49 8.43 -4.55 7.70
CA ILE A 49 8.38 -3.58 6.60
C ILE A 49 9.76 -3.49 5.92
N PHE A 50 10.82 -3.30 6.67
CA PHE A 50 12.15 -3.12 6.11
C PHE A 50 12.63 -4.38 5.39
N THR A 51 12.38 -5.55 5.95
CA THR A 51 12.74 -6.82 5.32
C THR A 51 12.06 -6.98 3.96
N SER A 52 10.77 -6.66 3.90
CA SER A 52 10.01 -6.72 2.65
C SER A 52 10.54 -5.73 1.62
N VAL A 53 10.76 -4.48 2.01
CA VAL A 53 11.22 -3.43 1.11
C VAL A 53 12.61 -3.74 0.55
N LYS A 54 13.50 -4.24 1.37
CA LYS A 54 14.85 -4.62 0.92
C LYS A 54 14.83 -5.73 -0.11
N LYS A 55 13.82 -6.59 -0.04
CA LYS A 55 13.63 -7.68 -1.00
C LYS A 55 13.02 -7.19 -2.30
N THR A 56 12.01 -6.32 -2.24
CA THR A 56 11.21 -5.94 -3.42
C THR A 56 11.73 -4.69 -4.13
N GLY A 57 12.20 -3.70 -3.40
CA GLY A 57 12.68 -2.43 -3.96
C GLY A 57 11.58 -1.47 -4.43
N LYS A 58 10.32 -1.89 -4.41
CA LYS A 58 9.18 -1.05 -4.81
C LYS A 58 8.14 -1.07 -3.72
N VAL A 59 7.59 0.09 -3.37
CA VAL A 59 6.72 0.24 -2.21
C VAL A 59 5.47 1.04 -2.56
N LEU A 60 4.32 0.52 -2.17
CA LEU A 60 3.05 1.21 -2.22
C LEU A 60 2.40 1.15 -0.84
N ILE A 61 2.07 2.31 -0.28
CA ILE A 61 1.35 2.42 0.98
C ILE A 61 -0.08 2.84 0.67
N VAL A 62 -1.06 2.02 1.07
CA VAL A 62 -2.47 2.28 0.80
C VAL A 62 -3.19 2.54 2.12
N HIS A 63 -3.81 3.71 2.24
CA HIS A 63 -4.57 4.08 3.42
C HIS A 63 -6.01 4.43 3.05
N GLU A 64 -6.93 4.26 4.00
CA GLU A 64 -8.35 4.34 3.68
C GLU A 64 -8.96 5.72 3.81
N ASP A 65 -8.34 6.62 4.59
CA ASP A 65 -8.88 7.96 4.76
C ASP A 65 -7.79 8.99 5.04
N THR A 66 -8.20 10.27 5.06
CA THR A 66 -7.27 11.38 5.28
C THR A 66 -6.75 11.47 6.72
N LEU A 67 -7.46 10.89 7.68
CA LEU A 67 -7.03 10.91 9.07
C LEU A 67 -5.76 10.09 9.29
N THR A 68 -5.54 9.08 8.46
CA THR A 68 -4.38 8.20 8.55
C THR A 68 -3.25 8.61 7.60
N ALA A 69 -3.42 9.67 6.82
CA ALA A 69 -2.43 10.11 5.85
C ALA A 69 -1.10 10.49 6.51
N GLY A 70 -1.14 11.12 7.69
CA GLY A 70 0.07 11.47 8.45
C GLY A 70 0.87 10.24 8.83
N PHE A 71 0.18 9.16 9.22
CA PHE A 71 0.85 7.91 9.57
C PHE A 71 1.49 7.27 8.33
N ALA A 72 0.81 7.30 7.19
CA ALA A 72 1.37 6.80 5.94
C ALA A 72 2.62 7.58 5.55
N SER A 73 2.64 8.90 5.78
CA SER A 73 3.82 9.72 5.55
C SER A 73 4.97 9.33 6.48
N ASP A 74 4.67 9.03 7.74
CA ASP A 74 5.69 8.58 8.69
C ASP A 74 6.31 7.25 8.27
N ILE A 75 5.49 6.31 7.81
CA ILE A 75 5.99 5.03 7.28
C ILE A 75 6.89 5.27 6.08
N ALA A 76 6.48 6.13 5.15
CA ALA A 76 7.27 6.44 3.97
C ALA A 76 8.62 7.05 4.36
N ALA A 77 8.63 7.94 5.35
CA ALA A 77 9.86 8.56 5.84
C ALA A 77 10.80 7.52 6.46
N LEU A 78 10.25 6.61 7.26
CA LEU A 78 11.05 5.53 7.86
C LEU A 78 11.68 4.62 6.80
N ILE A 79 10.93 4.29 5.76
CA ILE A 79 11.44 3.47 4.65
C ILE A 79 12.55 4.22 3.92
N ALA A 80 12.34 5.50 3.65
CA ALA A 80 13.35 6.32 2.96
C ALA A 80 14.63 6.41 3.76
N GLU A 81 14.55 6.54 5.09
CA GLU A 81 15.73 6.60 5.95
C GLU A 81 16.50 5.28 6.02
N ASN A 82 15.78 4.15 6.05
CA ASN A 82 16.38 2.86 6.35
C ASN A 82 16.59 1.96 5.14
N CYS A 83 15.89 2.22 4.05
CA CYS A 83 15.88 1.35 2.88
C CYS A 83 16.19 2.07 1.57
N PHE A 84 16.62 3.33 1.61
CA PHE A 84 16.82 4.12 0.41
C PHE A 84 17.70 3.41 -0.63
N GLU A 85 18.77 2.75 -0.17
CA GLU A 85 19.71 2.07 -1.06
C GLU A 85 19.08 0.90 -1.82
N TYR A 86 17.96 0.40 -1.35
CA TYR A 86 17.27 -0.76 -1.93
C TYR A 86 16.13 -0.37 -2.84
N LEU A 87 15.77 0.91 -2.90
CA LEU A 87 14.60 1.36 -3.67
C LEU A 87 14.92 1.46 -5.15
N ASP A 88 14.06 0.87 -5.98
CA ASP A 88 14.12 0.92 -7.44
C ASP A 88 13.15 1.93 -8.03
N ALA A 89 12.29 2.53 -7.21
CA ALA A 89 11.26 3.47 -7.62
C ALA A 89 10.92 4.41 -6.46
N PRO A 90 10.30 5.56 -6.73
CA PRO A 90 9.80 6.41 -5.65
C PRO A 90 8.76 5.67 -4.81
N ILE A 91 8.75 5.94 -3.51
CA ILE A 91 7.73 5.38 -2.61
C ILE A 91 6.40 6.03 -2.97
N LYS A 92 5.39 5.21 -3.27
CA LYS A 92 4.06 5.67 -3.62
C LYS A 92 3.12 5.55 -2.43
N ARG A 93 2.26 6.54 -2.26
CA ARG A 93 1.22 6.54 -1.24
C ARG A 93 -0.11 6.78 -1.94
N LEU A 94 -1.11 6.03 -1.57
CA LEU A 94 -2.44 6.14 -2.15
C LEU A 94 -3.47 6.22 -1.04
N GLY A 95 -4.16 7.35 -0.97
CA GLY A 95 -5.30 7.53 -0.09
C GLY A 95 -6.57 7.30 -0.86
N SER A 96 -7.41 6.44 -0.36
CA SER A 96 -8.65 6.08 -1.06
C SER A 96 -9.75 7.14 -0.90
N LEU A 97 -9.69 7.95 0.15
CA LEU A 97 -10.71 8.93 0.47
C LEU A 97 -10.08 10.30 0.72
N ASP A 98 -9.54 10.92 -0.34
CA ASP A 98 -8.91 12.23 -0.23
C ASP A 98 -9.92 13.37 -0.20
N THR A 99 -11.19 13.10 -0.52
CA THR A 99 -12.25 14.09 -0.50
C THR A 99 -13.43 13.57 0.30
N PRO A 100 -14.22 14.47 0.95
CA PRO A 100 -15.45 14.05 1.60
C PRO A 100 -16.38 13.37 0.60
N ILE A 101 -16.90 12.21 0.97
CA ILE A 101 -17.75 11.42 0.10
C ILE A 101 -19.19 11.50 0.58
N PRO A 102 -20.14 11.92 -0.27
CA PRO A 102 -21.55 11.83 0.09
C PRO A 102 -21.91 10.38 0.39
N PHE A 103 -22.66 10.17 1.45
CA PHE A 103 -23.03 8.84 1.93
C PHE A 103 -23.60 7.95 0.82
N THR A 104 -24.39 8.55 -0.09
CA THR A 104 -25.04 7.83 -1.18
C THR A 104 -24.09 7.32 -2.26
N LYS A 105 -22.82 7.76 -2.26
CA LYS A 105 -21.83 7.38 -3.27
C LYS A 105 -20.76 6.45 -2.74
N LEU A 106 -20.95 5.88 -1.56
CA LEU A 106 -19.93 5.08 -0.92
C LEU A 106 -19.45 3.90 -1.77
N LEU A 107 -20.38 3.18 -2.42
CA LEU A 107 -20.02 2.03 -3.26
C LEU A 107 -19.29 2.45 -4.53
N GLU A 108 -19.71 3.55 -5.15
CA GLU A 108 -19.06 4.11 -6.32
C GLU A 108 -17.62 4.50 -6.01
N ASP A 109 -17.43 5.12 -4.85
CA ASP A 109 -16.11 5.58 -4.44
C ASP A 109 -15.18 4.44 -4.09
N GLN A 110 -15.70 3.32 -3.55
CA GLN A 110 -14.90 2.12 -3.34
C GLN A 110 -14.45 1.52 -4.66
N PHE A 111 -15.34 1.50 -5.65
CA PHE A 111 -14.98 1.03 -6.98
C PHE A 111 -13.89 1.91 -7.60
N MET A 112 -14.02 3.23 -7.48
CA MET A 112 -13.02 4.18 -7.98
C MET A 112 -11.69 4.03 -7.26
N ALA A 113 -11.72 3.77 -5.95
CA ALA A 113 -10.50 3.54 -5.17
C ALA A 113 -9.75 2.31 -5.66
N LYS A 114 -10.47 1.22 -5.94
CA LYS A 114 -9.85 -0.01 -6.46
C LYS A 114 -9.27 0.21 -7.85
N SER A 115 -9.96 0.93 -8.71
CA SER A 115 -9.48 1.24 -10.06
C SER A 115 -8.20 2.07 -10.00
N LYS A 116 -8.15 3.05 -9.11
CA LYS A 116 -6.98 3.89 -8.92
C LYS A 116 -5.82 3.08 -8.36
N LEU A 117 -6.10 2.19 -7.40
CA LEU A 117 -5.10 1.29 -6.83
C LEU A 117 -4.49 0.40 -7.92
N GLU A 118 -5.32 -0.17 -8.78
CA GLU A 118 -4.88 -0.99 -9.90
C GLU A 118 -3.94 -0.21 -10.83
N GLN A 119 -4.34 1.01 -11.20
CA GLN A 119 -3.53 1.86 -12.08
C GLN A 119 -2.18 2.22 -11.49
N VAL A 120 -2.16 2.60 -10.21
CA VAL A 120 -0.93 2.96 -9.52
C VAL A 120 0.01 1.76 -9.43
N LEU A 121 -0.55 0.59 -9.12
CA LEU A 121 0.22 -0.63 -8.98
C LEU A 121 0.86 -1.05 -10.30
N ILE A 122 0.09 -1.02 -11.39
CA ILE A 122 0.61 -1.34 -12.73
C ILE A 122 1.72 -0.37 -13.12
N LYS A 123 1.52 0.92 -12.87
CA LYS A 123 2.52 1.93 -13.18
C LYS A 123 3.81 1.69 -12.39
N LEU A 124 3.67 1.31 -11.12
CA LEU A 124 4.82 1.01 -10.28
C LEU A 124 5.58 -0.22 -10.78
N MET A 125 4.87 -1.24 -11.27
CA MET A 125 5.51 -2.43 -11.83
C MET A 125 6.34 -2.12 -13.07
N ASN A 126 5.94 -1.11 -13.84
CA ASN A 126 6.62 -0.72 -15.09
C ASN A 126 7.66 0.38 -14.89
N TYR A 127 7.94 0.72 -13.66
CA TYR A 127 8.88 1.80 -13.35
C TYR A 127 10.35 1.46 -13.71
#